data_f8fb579cc368ed1d5829d4cdefb72eb0
#
_entry.id   f8fb579cc368ed1d5829d4cdefb72eb0
#
_cell.length_a   1.000
_cell.length_b   1.000
_cell.length_c   1.000
_cell.angle_alpha   90.00
_cell.angle_beta   90.00
_cell.angle_gamma   90.00
#
_symmetry.space_group_name_H-M   'P 1'
#
loop_
_entity.id
_entity.type
_entity.pdbx_description
1 polymer ?
#
loop_
_entity_poly.entity_id
_entity_poly.type
_entity_poly.pdbx_seq_one_letter_code
_entity_poly.pdbx_strand_id
1 'polypeptide(L)'
;MMKRILLGLLCASMSLCAVAQNRVTKVLIPGARGLLAAEVQMPENKGTGKCPITILAHGFGGDKNWQLMKLVSDSLQMHGIASIRFDFNGHGESEGDFKDMTVPNEIEDLKRVVRYALQLDGCNGKIGLLGHS
;
A
#
# COMPACT_ATOMS: atom_id res chain seq x y z
N MET A 1 -54.67 -34.48 -27.00
CA MET A 1 -53.91 -33.27 -27.42
C MET A 1 -52.96 -32.86 -26.26
N MET A 2 -51.70 -33.22 -26.37
CA MET A 2 -50.71 -32.84 -25.34
C MET A 2 -50.06 -31.52 -25.76
N LYS A 3 -50.30 -30.44 -24.97
CA LYS A 3 -49.60 -29.19 -25.12
C LYS A 3 -48.19 -29.31 -24.50
N ARG A 4 -47.19 -29.27 -25.35
CA ARG A 4 -45.79 -29.17 -24.91
C ARG A 4 -45.53 -27.73 -24.43
N ILE A 5 -45.34 -27.60 -23.12
CA ILE A 5 -44.84 -26.33 -22.50
C ILE A 5 -43.34 -26.36 -22.67
N LEU A 6 -42.84 -25.46 -23.52
CA LEU A 6 -41.40 -25.20 -23.71
C LEU A 6 -40.92 -24.30 -22.59
N LEU A 7 -40.24 -24.88 -21.60
CA LEU A 7 -39.65 -24.15 -20.51
C LEU A 7 -38.31 -23.55 -20.99
N GLY A 8 -38.36 -22.28 -21.36
CA GLY A 8 -37.15 -21.56 -21.72
C GLY A 8 -36.28 -21.33 -20.50
N LEU A 9 -35.11 -21.99 -20.44
CA LEU A 9 -34.06 -21.69 -19.46
C LEU A 9 -33.42 -20.38 -19.84
N LEU A 10 -33.78 -19.31 -19.13
CA LEU A 10 -33.09 -18.00 -19.19
C LEU A 10 -31.81 -18.14 -18.37
N CYS A 11 -30.70 -18.47 -19.04
CA CYS A 11 -29.37 -18.41 -18.44
C CYS A 11 -28.99 -16.94 -18.24
N ALA A 12 -29.28 -16.39 -17.06
CA ALA A 12 -28.74 -15.12 -16.63
C ALA A 12 -27.24 -15.30 -16.37
N SER A 13 -26.41 -14.97 -17.34
CA SER A 13 -24.97 -14.80 -17.14
C SER A 13 -24.73 -13.59 -16.24
N MET A 14 -24.63 -13.81 -14.95
CA MET A 14 -24.07 -12.83 -14.03
C MET A 14 -22.60 -12.69 -14.37
N SER A 15 -22.27 -11.67 -15.17
CA SER A 15 -20.90 -11.17 -15.28
C SER A 15 -20.50 -10.68 -13.90
N LEU A 16 -19.75 -11.49 -13.16
CA LEU A 16 -19.04 -11.08 -11.95
C LEU A 16 -17.99 -10.06 -12.41
N CYS A 17 -18.33 -8.78 -12.37
CA CYS A 17 -17.33 -7.73 -12.39
C CYS A 17 -16.47 -7.95 -11.14
N ALA A 18 -15.30 -8.56 -11.30
CA ALA A 18 -14.28 -8.59 -10.27
C ALA A 18 -13.85 -7.15 -10.04
N VAL A 19 -14.44 -6.52 -9.03
CA VAL A 19 -13.93 -5.25 -8.50
C VAL A 19 -12.50 -5.55 -8.05
N ALA A 20 -11.53 -4.93 -8.71
CA ALA A 20 -10.13 -5.00 -8.30
C ALA A 20 -10.07 -4.60 -6.84
N GLN A 21 -9.87 -5.58 -5.97
CA GLN A 21 -9.84 -5.36 -4.53
C GLN A 21 -8.52 -4.68 -4.25
N ASN A 22 -8.57 -3.39 -3.95
CA ASN A 22 -7.41 -2.60 -3.56
C ASN A 22 -6.75 -3.28 -2.35
N ARG A 23 -5.68 -4.03 -2.58
CA ARG A 23 -4.99 -4.80 -1.54
C ARG A 23 -4.09 -3.88 -0.73
N VAL A 24 -4.71 -3.05 0.09
CA VAL A 24 -4.03 -2.22 1.08
C VAL A 24 -4.05 -2.92 2.42
N THR A 25 -2.89 -3.17 2.98
CA THR A 25 -2.73 -3.78 4.31
C THR A 25 -2.14 -2.75 5.26
N LYS A 26 -2.82 -2.50 6.37
CA LYS A 26 -2.30 -1.68 7.46
C LYS A 26 -1.29 -2.46 8.28
N VAL A 27 -0.14 -1.87 8.54
CA VAL A 27 0.94 -2.49 9.32
C VAL A 27 1.52 -1.48 10.31
N LEU A 28 2.11 -2.00 11.38
CA LEU A 28 2.88 -1.22 12.34
C LEU A 28 4.34 -1.64 12.23
N ILE A 29 5.22 -0.68 12.02
CA ILE A 29 6.66 -0.92 11.86
C ILE A 29 7.38 -0.29 13.06
N PRO A 30 8.26 -1.02 13.78
CA PRO A 30 9.04 -0.43 14.87
C PRO A 30 9.88 0.74 14.37
N GLY A 31 9.53 1.96 14.76
CA GLY A 31 10.25 3.17 14.46
C GLY A 31 11.35 3.49 15.49
N ALA A 32 11.99 4.63 15.33
CA ALA A 32 13.02 5.09 16.26
C ALA A 32 12.44 5.51 17.62
N ARG A 33 11.22 6.01 17.65
CA ARG A 33 10.54 6.59 18.82
C ARG A 33 9.12 6.08 18.99
N GLY A 34 8.89 4.81 18.71
CA GLY A 34 7.59 4.16 18.77
C GLY A 34 7.18 3.58 17.42
N LEU A 35 6.00 3.00 17.37
CA LEU A 35 5.48 2.34 16.18
C LEU A 35 5.12 3.34 15.09
N LEU A 36 5.52 3.02 13.86
CA LEU A 36 5.14 3.76 12.66
C LEU A 36 3.89 3.12 12.06
N ALA A 37 2.85 3.90 11.85
CA ALA A 37 1.67 3.48 11.11
C ALA A 37 1.96 3.53 9.61
N ALA A 38 1.77 2.41 8.93
CA ALA A 38 2.04 2.29 7.51
C ALA A 38 0.93 1.53 6.78
N GLU A 39 0.85 1.75 5.49
CA GLU A 39 -0.02 1.04 4.57
C GLU A 39 0.80 0.47 3.42
N VAL A 40 0.73 -0.85 3.27
CA VAL A 40 1.36 -1.58 2.17
C VAL A 40 0.31 -1.83 1.10
N GLN A 41 0.59 -1.42 -0.12
CA GLN A 41 -0.26 -1.66 -1.28
C GLN A 41 0.48 -2.56 -2.27
N MET A 42 -0.04 -3.78 -2.45
CA MET A 42 0.54 -4.76 -3.35
C MET A 42 -0.16 -4.72 -4.72
N PRO A 43 0.58 -4.89 -5.83
CA PRO A 43 -0.05 -5.04 -7.14
C PRO A 43 -0.84 -6.34 -7.22
N GLU A 44 -1.81 -6.37 -8.13
CA GLU A 44 -2.45 -7.63 -8.48
C GLU A 44 -1.42 -8.57 -9.10
N ASN A 45 -1.19 -9.71 -8.46
CA ASN A 45 -0.32 -10.74 -9.02
C ASN A 45 -0.96 -11.37 -10.25
N LYS A 46 -0.61 -10.86 -11.42
CA LYS A 46 -0.91 -11.51 -12.70
C LYS A 46 0.13 -12.58 -13.08
N GLY A 47 0.87 -13.10 -12.09
CA GLY A 47 1.93 -14.08 -12.28
C GLY A 47 2.55 -14.53 -10.96
N THR A 48 3.52 -15.45 -11.03
CA THR A 48 4.25 -16.03 -9.88
C THR A 48 5.47 -15.20 -9.46
N GLY A 49 5.66 -13.99 -10.01
CA GLY A 49 6.85 -13.17 -9.80
C GLY A 49 6.72 -12.24 -8.59
N LYS A 50 7.87 -11.97 -7.96
CA LYS A 50 8.01 -10.93 -6.95
C LYS A 50 8.12 -9.56 -7.63
N CYS A 51 7.59 -8.50 -7.00
CA CYS A 51 7.59 -7.15 -7.54
C CYS A 51 8.58 -6.22 -6.82
N PRO A 52 9.02 -5.13 -7.47
CA PRO A 52 9.71 -4.05 -6.78
C PRO A 52 8.76 -3.30 -5.86
N ILE A 53 9.31 -2.53 -4.93
CA ILE A 53 8.53 -1.74 -3.97
C ILE A 53 9.06 -0.31 -3.88
N THR A 54 8.17 0.67 -3.81
CA THR A 54 8.52 2.08 -3.58
C THR A 54 8.04 2.53 -2.21
N ILE A 55 8.91 3.15 -1.44
CA ILE A 55 8.59 3.76 -0.15
C ILE A 55 8.27 5.23 -0.38
N LEU A 56 7.10 5.68 0.09
CA LEU A 56 6.62 7.04 -0.06
C LEU A 56 6.69 7.75 1.29
N ALA A 57 7.54 8.78 1.36
CA ALA A 57 7.78 9.59 2.53
C ALA A 57 7.12 10.96 2.39
N HIS A 58 6.22 11.30 3.32
CA HIS A 58 5.54 12.59 3.33
C HIS A 58 6.48 13.73 3.78
N GLY A 59 6.09 14.97 3.48
CA GLY A 59 6.81 16.16 3.90
C GLY A 59 6.42 16.65 5.30
N PHE A 60 7.01 17.78 5.68
CA PHE A 60 6.79 18.42 6.97
C PHE A 60 5.30 18.65 7.27
N GLY A 61 4.86 18.19 8.44
CA GLY A 61 3.47 18.32 8.89
C GLY A 61 2.45 17.52 8.07
N GLY A 62 2.91 16.65 7.15
CA GLY A 62 2.06 15.77 6.36
C GLY A 62 1.79 14.45 7.04
N ASP A 63 1.13 13.57 6.31
CA ASP A 63 0.87 12.19 6.69
C ASP A 63 0.75 11.27 5.47
N LYS A 64 0.69 9.95 5.70
CA LYS A 64 0.57 8.92 4.66
C LYS A 64 -0.74 9.00 3.87
N ASN A 65 -1.76 9.68 4.40
CA ASN A 65 -3.08 9.77 3.80
C ASN A 65 -3.24 10.95 2.84
N TRP A 66 -2.20 11.76 2.68
CA TRP A 66 -2.24 12.84 1.72
C TRP A 66 -2.58 12.32 0.31
N GLN A 67 -3.51 13.02 -0.35
CA GLN A 67 -4.11 12.55 -1.60
C GLN A 67 -3.08 12.21 -2.68
N LEU A 68 -2.02 13.03 -2.81
CA LEU A 68 -0.96 12.76 -3.80
C LEU A 68 -0.26 11.43 -3.53
N MET A 69 0.02 11.09 -2.26
CA MET A 69 0.65 9.83 -1.90
C MET A 69 -0.23 8.63 -2.25
N LYS A 70 -1.55 8.75 -2.07
CA LYS A 70 -2.51 7.72 -2.47
C LYS A 70 -2.55 7.56 -3.99
N LEU A 71 -2.63 8.64 -4.75
CA LEU A 71 -2.63 8.59 -6.22
C LEU A 71 -1.35 7.98 -6.79
N VAL A 72 -0.19 8.32 -6.21
CA VAL A 72 1.09 7.70 -6.61
C VAL A 72 1.08 6.21 -6.29
N SER A 73 0.61 5.82 -5.10
CA SER A 73 0.50 4.42 -4.67
C SER A 73 -0.39 3.61 -5.63
N ASP A 74 -1.56 4.15 -5.99
CA ASP A 74 -2.48 3.52 -6.94
C ASP A 74 -1.84 3.38 -8.33
N SER A 75 -1.15 4.41 -8.81
CA SER A 75 -0.43 4.37 -10.09
C SER A 75 0.68 3.33 -10.09
N LEU A 76 1.48 3.23 -9.03
CA LEU A 76 2.50 2.20 -8.89
C LEU A 76 1.89 0.80 -8.92
N GLN A 77 0.79 0.59 -8.19
CA GLN A 77 0.07 -0.69 -8.19
C GLN A 77 -0.37 -1.11 -9.58
N MET A 78 -0.92 -0.19 -10.37
CA MET A 78 -1.34 -0.45 -11.76
C MET A 78 -0.17 -0.87 -12.66
N HIS A 79 1.06 -0.44 -12.33
CA HIS A 79 2.28 -0.76 -13.07
C HIS A 79 3.06 -1.95 -12.48
N GLY A 80 2.45 -2.72 -11.58
CA GLY A 80 3.08 -3.91 -10.99
C GLY A 80 4.15 -3.61 -9.95
N ILE A 81 4.11 -2.43 -9.33
CA ILE A 81 5.05 -1.98 -8.30
C ILE A 81 4.29 -1.86 -6.99
N ALA A 82 4.79 -2.53 -5.94
CA ALA A 82 4.26 -2.36 -4.60
C ALA A 82 4.63 -0.99 -4.02
N SER A 83 3.90 -0.53 -3.02
CA SER A 83 4.24 0.69 -2.30
C SER A 83 4.03 0.55 -0.80
N ILE A 84 4.81 1.31 -0.03
CA ILE A 84 4.59 1.56 1.40
C ILE A 84 4.43 3.07 1.58
N ARG A 85 3.32 3.49 2.13
CA ARG A 85 3.08 4.83 2.66
C ARG A 85 3.10 4.74 4.17
N PHE A 86 3.83 5.60 4.86
CA PHE A 86 3.95 5.57 6.31
C PHE A 86 3.95 6.98 6.89
N ASP A 87 3.60 7.06 8.17
CA ASP A 87 3.74 8.28 8.95
C ASP A 87 5.06 8.23 9.74
N PHE A 88 5.87 9.28 9.65
CA PHE A 88 7.03 9.44 10.54
C PHE A 88 6.58 9.51 12.00
N ASN A 89 7.46 9.15 12.96
CA ASN A 89 7.14 9.34 14.37
C ASN A 89 6.70 10.79 14.66
N GLY A 90 5.65 10.94 15.47
CA GLY A 90 5.04 12.22 15.79
C GLY A 90 4.12 12.80 14.72
N HIS A 91 3.85 12.04 13.64
CA HIS A 91 2.91 12.43 12.57
C HIS A 91 1.78 11.43 12.44
N GLY A 92 0.65 11.89 11.92
CA GLY A 92 -0.50 11.05 11.57
C GLY A 92 -0.91 10.10 12.68
N GLU A 93 -0.92 8.80 12.35
CA GLU A 93 -1.30 7.72 13.26
C GLU A 93 -0.08 7.03 13.92
N SER A 94 1.15 7.49 13.63
CA SER A 94 2.36 6.97 14.26
C SER A 94 2.51 7.47 15.70
N GLU A 95 3.17 6.66 16.52
CA GLU A 95 3.56 7.05 17.87
C GLU A 95 4.65 8.12 17.87
N GLY A 96 4.90 8.70 19.03
CA GLY A 96 5.88 9.77 19.21
C GLY A 96 5.24 11.14 19.31
N ASP A 97 6.06 12.15 19.53
CA ASP A 97 5.61 13.54 19.68
C ASP A 97 6.20 14.38 18.53
N PHE A 98 5.37 15.21 17.91
CA PHE A 98 5.79 16.09 16.82
C PHE A 98 6.95 17.04 17.22
N LYS A 99 7.02 17.44 18.48
CA LYS A 99 8.13 18.26 18.98
C LYS A 99 9.50 17.60 18.88
N ASP A 100 9.54 16.25 18.82
CA ASP A 100 10.77 15.47 18.70
C ASP A 100 11.15 15.19 17.24
N MET A 101 10.41 15.74 16.29
CA MET A 101 10.67 15.64 14.87
C MET A 101 11.98 16.36 14.54
N THR A 102 12.94 15.59 14.06
CA THR A 102 14.22 16.07 13.54
C THR A 102 14.60 15.26 12.32
N VAL A 103 15.36 15.86 11.41
CA VAL A 103 15.83 15.13 10.22
C VAL A 103 16.57 13.81 10.56
N PRO A 104 17.47 13.77 11.56
CA PRO A 104 18.08 12.50 11.96
C PRO A 104 17.08 11.45 12.42
N ASN A 105 16.03 11.83 13.15
CA ASN A 105 15.00 10.90 13.61
C ASN A 105 14.17 10.36 12.43
N GLU A 106 13.82 11.21 11.48
CA GLU A 106 13.10 10.80 10.27
C GLU A 106 13.96 9.87 9.38
N ILE A 107 15.27 10.10 9.30
CA ILE A 107 16.19 9.19 8.61
C ILE A 107 16.18 7.80 9.27
N GLU A 108 16.18 7.74 10.61
CA GLU A 108 16.10 6.46 11.31
C GLU A 108 14.77 5.75 11.08
N ASP A 109 13.65 6.46 11.08
CA ASP A 109 12.35 5.88 10.74
C ASP A 109 12.36 5.33 9.31
N LEU A 110 12.85 6.10 8.33
CA LEU A 110 12.93 5.65 6.94
C LEU A 110 13.81 4.40 6.79
N LYS A 111 14.95 4.34 7.46
CA LYS A 111 15.81 3.13 7.46
C LYS A 111 15.07 1.90 7.98
N ARG A 112 14.21 2.04 8.98
CA ARG A 112 13.41 0.94 9.51
C ARG A 112 12.35 0.49 8.54
N VAL A 113 11.71 1.42 7.84
CA VAL A 113 10.75 1.10 6.76
C VAL A 113 11.46 0.39 5.60
N VAL A 114 12.68 0.82 5.23
CA VAL A 114 13.51 0.12 4.22
C VAL A 114 13.80 -1.33 4.63
N ARG A 115 14.23 -1.55 5.88
CA ARG A 115 14.48 -2.91 6.38
C ARG A 115 13.22 -3.77 6.35
N TYR A 116 12.08 -3.21 6.72
CA TYR A 116 10.79 -3.89 6.63
C TYR A 116 10.46 -4.28 5.18
N ALA A 117 10.62 -3.34 4.24
CA ALA A 117 10.37 -3.58 2.82
C ALA A 117 11.26 -4.68 2.22
N LEU A 118 12.53 -4.77 2.66
CA LEU A 118 13.46 -5.81 2.22
C LEU A 118 13.02 -7.23 2.64
N GLN A 119 12.25 -7.35 3.72
CA GLN A 119 11.78 -8.61 4.27
C GLN A 119 10.34 -8.93 3.88
N LEU A 120 9.67 -8.02 3.15
CA LEU A 120 8.27 -8.17 2.80
C LEU A 120 8.09 -9.26 1.74
N ASP A 121 7.24 -10.24 2.05
CA ASP A 121 6.87 -11.29 1.11
C ASP A 121 6.22 -10.70 -0.16
N GLY A 122 6.58 -11.28 -1.30
CA GLY A 122 6.10 -10.80 -2.61
C GLY A 122 6.94 -9.69 -3.22
N CYS A 123 7.94 -9.16 -2.50
CA CYS A 123 8.87 -8.16 -3.02
C CYS A 123 10.22 -8.79 -3.41
N ASN A 124 10.87 -8.24 -4.44
CA ASN A 124 12.10 -8.78 -5.02
C ASN A 124 13.39 -8.11 -4.50
N GLY A 125 13.28 -7.26 -3.48
CA GLY A 125 14.40 -6.51 -2.91
C GLY A 125 14.82 -5.25 -3.67
N LYS A 126 14.20 -4.94 -4.81
CA LYS A 126 14.41 -3.67 -5.52
C LYS A 126 13.54 -2.60 -4.89
N ILE A 127 14.17 -1.59 -4.29
CA ILE A 127 13.51 -0.53 -3.54
C ILE A 127 13.67 0.81 -4.23
N GLY A 128 12.56 1.51 -4.46
CA GLY A 128 12.51 2.91 -4.81
C GLY A 128 12.17 3.76 -3.58
N LEU A 129 12.66 4.99 -3.54
CA LEU A 129 12.32 5.98 -2.54
C LEU A 129 11.71 7.19 -3.24
N LEU A 130 10.56 7.65 -2.75
CA LEU A 130 9.93 8.89 -3.20
C LEU A 130 9.65 9.74 -1.96
N GLY A 131 10.20 10.94 -1.93
CA GLY A 131 9.96 11.93 -0.88
C GLY A 131 9.24 13.14 -1.42
N HIS A 132 8.42 13.74 -0.58
CA HIS A 132 7.81 15.03 -0.82
C HIS A 132 8.19 16.00 0.30
N SER A 133 8.59 17.17 -0.07
CA SER A 133 8.99 18.22 0.86
C SER A 133 7.83 18.81 1.63
#